data_f857eef1a700f560a6b0895f9fe664cc
#
_entry.id   f857eef1a700f560a6b0895f9fe664cc
#
_cell.length_a   1.000
_cell.length_b   1.000
_cell.length_c   1.000
_cell.angle_alpha   90.00
_cell.angle_beta   90.00
_cell.angle_gamma   90.00
#
_symmetry.space_group_name_H-M   'P 1'
#
loop_
_entity.id
_entity.type
_entity.pdbx_description
1 polymer ?
#
loop_
_entity_poly.entity_id
_entity_poly.type
_entity_poly.pdbx_seq_one_letter_code
_entity_poly.pdbx_strand_id
1 'polypeptide(L)'
;MAAISVTLAILLVSVPIHNDVEYALQSEAKSADTLGGNSFIDAPTWRVNDRWVYSGELDVYDFIADSGVSTNVNTLTGTLDVQVESINLVDVGGVQTLAYTVAGTGDYRADNIQLEGQNGDVVVEMDTTSVIRVSDMAVISQTARIDIEFDPAFGWICWLISCDIASITASNEYWPPLERHDFPLSVGDTWV
;
A
#
# COMPACT_ATOMS: atom_id res chain seq x y z
N MET A 1 22.78 15.33 -11.14
CA MET A 1 21.35 15.21 -10.82
C MET A 1 20.80 14.08 -11.67
N ALA A 2 20.72 12.88 -11.08
CA ALA A 2 20.16 11.70 -11.76
C ALA A 2 18.63 11.74 -11.59
N ALA A 3 17.92 11.59 -12.69
CA ALA A 3 16.47 11.47 -12.69
C ALA A 3 16.12 10.11 -12.04
N ILE A 4 15.69 10.13 -10.78
CA ILE A 4 15.17 8.96 -10.09
C ILE A 4 13.85 8.62 -10.76
N SER A 5 13.81 7.43 -11.38
CA SER A 5 12.70 7.00 -12.23
C SER A 5 11.41 6.80 -11.39
N VAL A 6 10.32 7.38 -11.87
CA VAL A 6 8.95 7.33 -11.30
C VAL A 6 8.41 5.89 -11.13
N THR A 7 9.13 4.88 -11.57
CA THR A 7 8.74 3.46 -11.54
C THR A 7 8.61 2.89 -10.11
N LEU A 8 9.20 3.54 -9.11
CA LEU A 8 9.24 3.04 -7.73
C LEU A 8 7.89 3.06 -7.01
N ALA A 9 7.11 4.11 -7.17
CA ALA A 9 5.86 4.25 -6.43
C ALA A 9 4.81 3.20 -6.82
N ILE A 10 4.90 2.65 -8.04
CA ILE A 10 4.00 1.60 -8.54
C ILE A 10 4.34 0.23 -7.92
N LEU A 11 5.62 -0.03 -7.65
CA LEU A 11 6.08 -1.31 -7.08
C LEU A 11 5.75 -1.43 -5.58
N LEU A 12 5.81 -0.35 -4.81
CA LEU A 12 5.52 -0.36 -3.37
C LEU A 12 4.05 -0.68 -3.04
N VAL A 13 3.13 -0.37 -3.95
CA VAL A 13 1.70 -0.64 -3.75
C VAL A 13 1.30 -2.06 -4.19
N SER A 14 2.17 -2.74 -4.95
CA SER A 14 1.94 -4.09 -5.47
C SER A 14 2.73 -5.20 -4.77
N VAL A 15 3.44 -4.90 -3.66
CA VAL A 15 4.15 -5.93 -2.90
C VAL A 15 3.13 -6.91 -2.32
N PRO A 16 3.11 -8.20 -2.71
CA PRO A 16 2.33 -9.19 -2.02
C PRO A 16 2.94 -9.35 -0.62
N ILE A 17 2.23 -8.89 0.39
CA ILE A 17 2.61 -9.11 1.78
C ILE A 17 2.49 -10.62 2.03
N HIS A 18 3.61 -11.33 1.99
CA HIS A 18 3.69 -12.71 2.43
C HIS A 18 3.70 -12.67 3.96
N ASN A 19 2.52 -12.67 4.53
CA ASN A 19 2.36 -12.81 5.97
C ASN A 19 1.74 -14.19 6.24
N ASP A 20 2.49 -15.03 6.95
CA ASP A 20 1.93 -16.09 7.77
C ASP A 20 1.17 -15.44 8.95
N VAL A 21 0.07 -14.77 8.66
CA VAL A 21 -0.83 -14.26 9.68
C VAL A 21 -1.93 -15.28 9.86
N GLU A 22 -1.87 -15.96 10.99
CA GLU A 22 -2.95 -16.80 11.49
C GLU A 22 -4.16 -15.89 11.77
N TYR A 23 -5.06 -15.77 10.78
CA TYR A 23 -6.30 -15.01 10.93
C TYR A 23 -7.25 -15.74 11.87
N ALA A 24 -7.35 -15.26 13.09
CA ALA A 24 -8.53 -15.51 13.91
C ALA A 24 -9.72 -14.69 13.37
N LEU A 25 -10.22 -15.08 12.22
CA LEU A 25 -11.51 -14.61 11.71
C LEU A 25 -12.62 -15.33 12.48
N GLN A 26 -13.08 -14.75 13.59
CA GLN A 26 -14.44 -14.95 14.06
C GLN A 26 -15.40 -14.14 13.17
N SER A 27 -15.55 -14.54 11.91
CA SER A 27 -16.77 -14.22 11.19
C SER A 27 -17.79 -15.28 11.57
N GLU A 28 -18.90 -14.89 12.17
CA GLU A 28 -20.09 -15.73 12.22
C GLU A 28 -20.48 -16.07 10.78
N ALA A 29 -20.05 -17.25 10.34
CA ALA A 29 -20.45 -17.80 9.05
C ALA A 29 -21.97 -18.04 9.13
N LYS A 30 -22.75 -17.14 8.56
CA LYS A 30 -24.14 -17.36 8.25
C LYS A 30 -24.21 -18.60 7.37
N SER A 31 -24.83 -19.68 7.86
CA SER A 31 -24.97 -20.96 7.17
C SER A 31 -25.37 -20.73 5.71
N ALA A 32 -24.48 -21.09 4.79
CA ALA A 32 -24.83 -21.19 3.38
C ALA A 32 -25.81 -22.34 3.24
N ASP A 33 -27.01 -22.04 2.81
CA ASP A 33 -28.02 -23.02 2.46
C ASP A 33 -27.49 -23.89 1.31
N THR A 34 -27.38 -25.17 1.55
CA THR A 34 -26.86 -26.17 0.60
C THR A 34 -27.90 -26.42 -0.51
N LEU A 35 -27.95 -25.54 -1.48
CA LEU A 35 -28.56 -25.81 -2.78
C LEU A 35 -27.43 -25.97 -3.78
N GLY A 36 -27.32 -27.18 -4.37
CA GLY A 36 -26.28 -27.56 -5.33
C GLY A 36 -26.20 -26.62 -6.52
N GLY A 37 -25.38 -25.59 -6.39
CA GLY A 37 -25.00 -24.62 -7.40
C GLY A 37 -23.56 -24.25 -7.15
N ASN A 38 -22.82 -23.84 -8.18
CA ASN A 38 -21.46 -23.35 -8.09
C ASN A 38 -21.38 -22.30 -6.96
N SER A 39 -20.62 -22.61 -5.92
CA SER A 39 -20.36 -21.63 -4.86
C SER A 39 -19.41 -20.57 -5.42
N PHE A 40 -19.87 -19.35 -5.50
CA PHE A 40 -19.07 -18.18 -5.86
C PHE A 40 -19.02 -17.21 -4.67
N ILE A 41 -17.98 -16.42 -4.64
CA ILE A 41 -17.75 -15.39 -3.63
C ILE A 41 -17.89 -14.04 -4.33
N ASP A 42 -18.87 -13.26 -3.94
CA ASP A 42 -19.06 -11.91 -4.43
C ASP A 42 -18.00 -10.95 -3.87
N ALA A 43 -17.86 -9.79 -4.50
CA ALA A 43 -17.03 -8.72 -3.99
C ALA A 43 -17.40 -8.37 -2.53
N PRO A 44 -16.41 -8.17 -1.64
CA PRO A 44 -16.68 -7.83 -0.26
C PRO A 44 -17.39 -6.48 -0.14
N THR A 45 -18.30 -6.38 0.82
CA THR A 45 -18.99 -5.12 1.10
C THR A 45 -18.34 -4.46 2.31
N TRP A 46 -17.71 -3.32 2.09
CA TRP A 46 -17.09 -2.51 3.13
C TRP A 46 -18.05 -1.41 3.62
N ARG A 47 -17.79 -0.92 4.82
CA ARG A 47 -18.53 0.19 5.44
C ARG A 47 -17.56 1.33 5.73
N VAL A 48 -18.08 2.55 5.77
CA VAL A 48 -17.32 3.71 6.24
C VAL A 48 -16.83 3.43 7.67
N ASN A 49 -15.56 3.70 7.92
CA ASN A 49 -14.79 3.40 9.12
C ASN A 49 -14.36 1.92 9.30
N ASP A 50 -14.63 1.04 8.35
CA ASP A 50 -13.92 -0.25 8.35
C ASP A 50 -12.42 0.01 8.27
N ARG A 51 -11.63 -0.68 9.11
CA ARG A 51 -10.21 -0.40 9.30
C ARG A 51 -9.42 -1.68 9.45
N TRP A 52 -8.25 -1.70 8.82
CA TRP A 52 -7.29 -2.80 8.91
C TRP A 52 -5.92 -2.25 9.26
N VAL A 53 -5.23 -2.89 10.19
CA VAL A 53 -3.84 -2.57 10.53
C VAL A 53 -2.97 -3.76 10.20
N TYR A 54 -1.99 -3.52 9.36
CA TYR A 54 -1.01 -4.51 8.94
C TYR A 54 0.33 -4.18 9.59
N SER A 55 1.02 -5.19 10.11
CA SER A 55 2.42 -5.08 10.50
C SER A 55 3.25 -5.92 9.55
N GLY A 56 4.40 -5.42 9.14
CA GLY A 56 5.18 -6.13 8.15
C GLY A 56 6.59 -5.58 7.97
N GLU A 57 7.29 -6.23 7.07
CA GLU A 57 8.62 -5.85 6.62
C GLU A 57 8.56 -5.44 5.16
N LEU A 58 9.24 -4.36 4.81
CA LEU A 58 9.41 -3.89 3.46
C LEU A 58 10.85 -4.15 3.03
N ASP A 59 11.05 -5.05 2.07
CA ASP A 59 12.35 -5.28 1.45
C ASP A 59 12.66 -4.14 0.48
N VAL A 60 13.72 -3.41 0.75
CA VAL A 60 14.17 -2.26 -0.04
C VAL A 60 15.54 -2.49 -0.69
N TYR A 61 16.08 -3.71 -0.58
CA TYR A 61 17.43 -4.03 -1.01
C TYR A 61 17.68 -3.70 -2.49
N ASP A 62 16.86 -4.22 -3.39
CA ASP A 62 17.04 -4.03 -4.84
C ASP A 62 16.89 -2.55 -5.20
N PHE A 63 15.95 -1.85 -4.59
CA PHE A 63 15.75 -0.42 -4.82
C PHE A 63 16.98 0.40 -4.43
N ILE A 64 17.53 0.13 -3.24
CA ILE A 64 18.71 0.84 -2.76
C ILE A 64 19.94 0.49 -3.61
N ALA A 65 20.11 -0.77 -3.98
CA ALA A 65 21.21 -1.21 -4.85
C ALA A 65 21.23 -0.45 -6.19
N ASP A 66 20.05 -0.21 -6.76
CA ASP A 66 19.90 0.50 -8.05
C ASP A 66 20.06 2.03 -7.90
N SER A 67 19.86 2.58 -6.68
CA SER A 67 19.99 4.02 -6.44
C SER A 67 21.42 4.53 -6.42
N GLY A 68 22.40 3.64 -6.21
CA GLY A 68 23.82 3.99 -6.02
C GLY A 68 24.14 4.61 -4.65
N VAL A 69 23.19 4.60 -3.71
CA VAL A 69 23.38 5.08 -2.33
C VAL A 69 24.12 4.03 -1.52
N SER A 70 25.17 4.45 -0.79
CA SER A 70 25.92 3.55 0.09
C SER A 70 25.23 3.41 1.44
N THR A 71 24.59 2.28 1.67
CA THR A 71 23.89 1.97 2.92
C THR A 71 23.89 0.48 3.21
N ASN A 72 23.62 0.11 4.46
CA ASN A 72 23.40 -1.26 4.90
C ASN A 72 21.92 -1.58 5.16
N VAL A 73 21.00 -0.70 4.75
CA VAL A 73 19.56 -0.95 4.86
C VAL A 73 19.16 -2.00 3.83
N ASN A 74 18.50 -3.05 4.30
CA ASN A 74 17.91 -4.07 3.44
C ASN A 74 16.39 -4.14 3.65
N THR A 75 15.94 -3.93 4.88
CA THR A 75 14.54 -4.12 5.28
C THR A 75 14.13 -3.00 6.21
N LEU A 76 12.92 -2.50 6.02
CA LEU A 76 12.23 -1.59 6.95
C LEU A 76 11.11 -2.36 7.63
N THR A 77 10.93 -2.17 8.93
CA THR A 77 9.81 -2.74 9.69
C THR A 77 8.80 -1.67 10.04
N GLY A 78 7.52 -2.00 10.03
CA GLY A 78 6.52 -0.98 10.32
C GLY A 78 5.10 -1.47 10.31
N THR A 79 4.18 -0.50 10.24
CA THR A 79 2.74 -0.72 10.19
C THR A 79 2.11 0.08 9.06
N LEU A 80 1.07 -0.48 8.48
CA LEU A 80 0.18 0.20 7.53
C LEU A 80 -1.24 0.15 8.08
N ASP A 81 -1.83 1.30 8.28
CA ASP A 81 -3.19 1.49 8.76
C ASP A 81 -4.07 1.91 7.59
N VAL A 82 -5.07 1.10 7.26
CA VAL A 82 -5.96 1.30 6.11
C VAL A 82 -7.38 1.48 6.58
N GLN A 83 -8.08 2.51 6.11
CA GLN A 83 -9.45 2.82 6.49
C GLN A 83 -10.32 3.21 5.30
N VAL A 84 -11.57 2.76 5.30
CA VAL A 84 -12.60 3.25 4.39
C VAL A 84 -13.13 4.59 4.89
N GLU A 85 -12.80 5.67 4.20
CA GLU A 85 -13.21 7.02 4.58
C GLU A 85 -14.61 7.38 4.12
N SER A 86 -14.97 6.97 2.92
CA SER A 86 -16.27 7.32 2.34
C SER A 86 -16.73 6.34 1.27
N ILE A 87 -18.04 6.41 0.96
CA ILE A 87 -18.66 5.70 -0.15
C ILE A 87 -19.45 6.73 -0.94
N ASN A 88 -19.01 7.05 -2.17
CA ASN A 88 -19.58 8.11 -2.97
C ASN A 88 -19.74 7.69 -4.44
N LEU A 89 -20.56 8.43 -5.17
CA LEU A 89 -20.60 8.35 -6.63
C LEU A 89 -19.43 9.15 -7.19
N VAL A 90 -18.67 8.52 -8.09
CA VAL A 90 -17.58 9.13 -8.86
C VAL A 90 -17.86 8.98 -10.36
N ASP A 91 -17.39 9.92 -11.15
CA ASP A 91 -17.49 9.81 -12.61
C ASP A 91 -16.35 8.93 -13.13
N VAL A 92 -16.70 7.89 -13.87
CA VAL A 92 -15.75 6.99 -14.52
C VAL A 92 -16.08 6.93 -15.99
N GLY A 93 -15.41 7.77 -16.80
CA GLY A 93 -15.63 7.83 -18.23
C GLY A 93 -17.05 8.28 -18.63
N GLY A 94 -17.65 9.20 -17.87
CA GLY A 94 -19.02 9.70 -18.08
C GLY A 94 -20.11 8.86 -17.41
N VAL A 95 -19.76 7.83 -16.65
CA VAL A 95 -20.70 6.97 -15.92
C VAL A 95 -20.55 7.17 -14.43
N GLN A 96 -21.65 7.52 -13.75
CA GLN A 96 -21.67 7.63 -12.28
C GLN A 96 -21.56 6.24 -11.64
N THR A 97 -20.46 6.01 -10.95
CA THR A 97 -20.08 4.70 -10.39
C THR A 97 -19.93 4.82 -8.88
N LEU A 98 -20.53 3.91 -8.11
CA LEU A 98 -20.37 3.89 -6.66
C LEU A 98 -18.97 3.36 -6.31
N ALA A 99 -18.25 4.10 -5.48
CA ALA A 99 -16.88 3.78 -5.12
C ALA A 99 -16.60 4.03 -3.64
N TYR A 100 -15.72 3.21 -3.09
CA TYR A 100 -15.05 3.44 -1.80
C TYR A 100 -13.88 4.40 -2.00
N THR A 101 -13.71 5.36 -1.08
CA THR A 101 -12.44 6.05 -0.87
C THR A 101 -11.76 5.39 0.32
N VAL A 102 -10.57 4.85 0.08
CA VAL A 102 -9.79 4.11 1.08
C VAL A 102 -8.47 4.86 1.28
N ALA A 103 -8.24 5.33 2.50
CA ALA A 103 -6.97 5.94 2.89
C ALA A 103 -6.08 4.94 3.61
N GLY A 104 -4.79 5.07 3.47
CA GLY A 104 -3.79 4.30 4.19
C GLY A 104 -2.67 5.20 4.67
N THR A 105 -2.25 5.03 5.92
CA THR A 105 -1.06 5.68 6.49
C THR A 105 -0.09 4.60 6.97
N GLY A 106 1.17 4.72 6.55
CA GLY A 106 2.21 3.75 6.88
C GLY A 106 3.40 4.42 7.52
N ASP A 107 3.92 3.80 8.59
CA ASP A 107 5.14 4.19 9.27
C ASP A 107 6.11 3.00 9.26
N TYR A 108 7.25 3.16 8.60
CA TYR A 108 8.29 2.13 8.51
C TYR A 108 9.62 2.68 8.97
N ARG A 109 10.43 1.83 9.58
CA ARG A 109 11.70 2.25 10.17
C ARG A 109 12.78 1.19 10.03
N ALA A 110 14.03 1.64 9.88
CA ALA A 110 15.23 0.85 10.09
C ALA A 110 16.15 1.60 11.06
N ASP A 111 16.50 0.93 12.16
CA ASP A 111 17.35 1.50 13.23
C ASP A 111 18.82 1.13 13.03
N ASN A 112 19.72 1.99 13.53
CA ASN A 112 21.17 1.76 13.55
C ASN A 112 21.77 1.45 12.18
N ILE A 113 21.31 2.16 11.17
CA ILE A 113 21.81 2.00 9.81
C ILE A 113 23.00 2.91 9.54
N GLN A 114 23.72 2.60 8.48
CA GLN A 114 24.76 3.48 7.94
C GLN A 114 24.33 3.99 6.58
N LEU A 115 24.27 5.32 6.44
CA LEU A 115 23.96 6.01 5.20
C LEU A 115 25.10 6.96 4.86
N GLU A 116 25.75 6.76 3.71
CA GLU A 116 26.90 7.58 3.25
C GLU A 116 27.97 7.78 4.35
N GLY A 117 28.22 6.73 5.16
CA GLY A 117 29.18 6.75 6.27
C GLY A 117 28.69 7.40 7.56
N GLN A 118 27.46 7.84 7.61
CA GLN A 118 26.80 8.38 8.81
C GLN A 118 25.94 7.30 9.47
N ASN A 119 25.99 7.18 10.80
CA ASN A 119 25.09 6.29 11.53
C ASN A 119 23.83 7.03 11.94
N GLY A 120 22.70 6.35 11.88
CA GLY A 120 21.39 6.92 12.24
C GLY A 120 20.27 5.92 12.04
N ASP A 121 19.06 6.45 11.93
CA ASP A 121 17.86 5.70 11.66
C ASP A 121 17.21 6.23 10.36
N VAL A 122 16.54 5.38 9.61
CA VAL A 122 15.69 5.80 8.49
C VAL A 122 14.23 5.65 8.91
N VAL A 123 13.45 6.68 8.64
CA VAL A 123 12.00 6.69 8.79
C VAL A 123 11.36 6.91 7.43
N VAL A 124 10.35 6.12 7.12
CA VAL A 124 9.56 6.24 5.89
C VAL A 124 8.10 6.39 6.28
N GLU A 125 7.55 7.55 5.98
CA GLU A 125 6.12 7.83 6.12
C GLU A 125 5.45 7.64 4.76
N MET A 126 4.29 6.99 4.75
CA MET A 126 3.54 6.73 3.53
C MET A 126 2.08 7.08 3.72
N ASP A 127 1.57 7.96 2.85
CA ASP A 127 0.14 8.23 2.73
C ASP A 127 -0.38 7.72 1.40
N THR A 128 -1.49 6.99 1.43
CA THR A 128 -2.13 6.48 0.23
C THR A 128 -3.60 6.83 0.21
N THR A 129 -4.14 7.05 -0.97
CA THR A 129 -5.59 7.15 -1.19
C THR A 129 -5.94 6.35 -2.43
N SER A 130 -6.88 5.44 -2.32
CA SER A 130 -7.38 4.62 -3.42
C SER A 130 -8.88 4.83 -3.59
N VAL A 131 -9.33 5.01 -4.82
CA VAL A 131 -10.74 5.00 -5.19
C VAL A 131 -11.05 3.66 -5.83
N ILE A 132 -11.94 2.88 -5.21
CA ILE A 132 -12.18 1.47 -5.54
C ILE A 132 -13.66 1.28 -5.86
N ARG A 133 -13.96 0.71 -7.01
CA ARG A 133 -15.34 0.45 -7.45
C ARG A 133 -16.00 -0.59 -6.53
N VAL A 134 -17.22 -0.29 -6.08
CA VAL A 134 -17.94 -1.15 -5.11
C VAL A 134 -18.33 -2.50 -5.71
N SER A 135 -18.69 -2.55 -7.00
CA SER A 135 -19.26 -3.74 -7.63
C SER A 135 -18.29 -4.91 -7.77
N ASP A 136 -17.01 -4.65 -7.91
CA ASP A 136 -15.98 -5.63 -8.30
C ASP A 136 -14.59 -5.33 -7.75
N MET A 137 -14.48 -4.35 -6.87
CA MET A 137 -13.21 -3.94 -6.24
C MET A 137 -12.13 -3.45 -7.22
N ALA A 138 -12.52 -3.09 -8.45
CA ALA A 138 -11.58 -2.52 -9.40
C ALA A 138 -11.09 -1.14 -8.97
N VAL A 139 -9.79 -0.89 -9.08
CA VAL A 139 -9.17 0.38 -8.72
C VAL A 139 -9.42 1.41 -9.83
N ILE A 140 -10.08 2.50 -9.51
CA ILE A 140 -10.34 3.63 -10.42
C ILE A 140 -9.14 4.57 -10.43
N SER A 141 -8.67 4.96 -9.24
CA SER A 141 -7.49 5.81 -9.09
C SER A 141 -6.74 5.50 -7.81
N GLN A 142 -5.47 5.85 -7.80
CA GLN A 142 -4.60 5.68 -6.64
C GLN A 142 -3.59 6.81 -6.57
N THR A 143 -3.42 7.38 -5.38
CA THR A 143 -2.37 8.34 -5.06
C THR A 143 -1.56 7.79 -3.91
N ALA A 144 -0.24 7.92 -3.98
CA ALA A 144 0.67 7.59 -2.90
C ALA A 144 1.66 8.74 -2.72
N ARG A 145 1.90 9.12 -1.48
CA ARG A 145 2.98 10.00 -1.06
C ARG A 145 3.88 9.23 -0.10
N ILE A 146 5.17 9.31 -0.33
CA ILE A 146 6.21 8.65 0.46
C ILE A 146 7.24 9.70 0.81
N ASP A 147 7.42 9.92 2.10
CA ASP A 147 8.44 10.81 2.65
C ASP A 147 9.51 9.95 3.35
N ILE A 148 10.76 10.15 3.02
CA ILE A 148 11.91 9.40 3.53
C ILE A 148 12.81 10.36 4.27
N GLU A 149 13.02 10.10 5.55
CA GLU A 149 13.86 10.89 6.43
C GLU A 149 15.02 10.05 6.99
N PHE A 150 16.15 10.68 7.19
CA PHE A 150 17.28 10.11 7.91
C PHE A 150 17.51 10.87 9.21
N ASP A 151 17.42 10.19 10.34
CA ASP A 151 17.70 10.74 11.66
C ASP A 151 19.11 10.30 12.09
N PRO A 152 20.14 11.16 11.93
CA PRO A 152 21.50 10.83 12.27
C PRO A 152 21.68 10.73 13.79
N ALA A 153 22.52 9.81 14.24
CA ALA A 153 22.84 9.61 15.67
C ALA A 153 23.32 10.89 16.37
N PHE A 154 23.81 11.88 15.62
CA PHE A 154 24.16 13.21 16.09
C PHE A 154 23.11 14.23 15.58
N GLY A 155 21.94 14.27 16.19
CA GLY A 155 20.76 15.05 15.75
C GLY A 155 20.96 16.56 15.53
N TRP A 156 22.06 17.18 15.98
CA TRP A 156 22.37 18.57 15.69
C TRP A 156 22.73 18.81 14.21
N ILE A 157 23.07 17.76 13.47
CA ILE A 157 23.40 17.86 12.03
C ILE A 157 22.17 18.26 11.22
N CYS A 158 20.97 17.78 11.53
CA CYS A 158 19.73 18.13 10.86
C CYS A 158 19.36 19.62 10.99
N TRP A 159 19.92 20.31 11.95
CA TRP A 159 19.77 21.77 12.06
C TRP A 159 20.58 22.53 11.00
N LEU A 160 21.66 21.93 10.49
CA LEU A 160 22.54 22.53 9.49
C LEU A 160 22.23 22.11 8.05
N ILE A 161 21.71 20.88 7.88
CA ILE A 161 21.35 20.29 6.59
C ILE A 161 19.98 19.64 6.71
N SER A 162 19.19 19.63 5.63
CA SER A 162 17.94 18.86 5.61
C SER A 162 18.26 17.38 5.77
N CYS A 163 17.54 16.72 6.68
CA CYS A 163 17.58 15.28 6.85
C CYS A 163 16.51 14.55 6.01
N ASP A 164 15.67 15.31 5.32
CA ASP A 164 14.75 14.78 4.32
C ASP A 164 15.59 14.23 3.14
N ILE A 165 15.51 12.93 2.93
CA ILE A 165 16.21 12.27 1.81
C ILE A 165 15.42 12.46 0.53
N ALA A 166 14.10 12.17 0.58
CA ALA A 166 13.22 12.25 -0.57
C ALA A 166 11.76 12.41 -0.16
N SER A 167 11.00 13.09 -1.01
CA SER A 167 9.54 13.10 -0.98
C SER A 167 9.07 12.73 -2.38
N ILE A 168 8.30 11.65 -2.48
CA ILE A 168 7.84 11.09 -3.75
C ILE A 168 6.31 11.09 -3.72
N THR A 169 5.70 11.67 -4.76
CA THR A 169 4.25 11.57 -4.94
C THR A 169 3.97 10.94 -6.30
N ALA A 170 3.16 9.91 -6.30
CA ALA A 170 2.68 9.25 -7.51
C ALA A 170 1.16 9.27 -7.52
N SER A 171 0.56 9.54 -8.68
CA SER A 171 -0.87 9.48 -8.88
C SER A 171 -1.17 8.76 -10.19
N ASN A 172 -2.04 7.77 -10.12
CA ASN A 172 -2.46 6.99 -11.26
C ASN A 172 -3.99 6.99 -11.36
N GLU A 173 -4.49 7.15 -12.56
CA GLU A 173 -5.89 6.97 -12.91
C GLU A 173 -5.98 5.85 -13.96
N TYR A 174 -6.89 4.91 -13.78
CA TYR A 174 -6.99 3.73 -14.63
C TYR A 174 -8.24 3.79 -15.50
N TRP A 175 -8.02 3.61 -16.81
CA TRP A 175 -9.10 3.49 -17.78
C TRP A 175 -8.84 2.35 -18.77
N PRO A 176 -9.61 1.26 -18.74
CA PRO A 176 -10.65 0.93 -17.75
C PRO A 176 -10.08 0.79 -16.33
N PRO A 177 -10.93 0.82 -15.29
CA PRO A 177 -10.50 0.55 -13.90
C PRO A 177 -9.70 -0.74 -13.78
N LEU A 178 -8.65 -0.71 -12.98
CA LEU A 178 -7.71 -1.83 -12.82
C LEU A 178 -8.37 -2.93 -11.98
N GLU A 179 -8.71 -4.04 -12.61
CA GLU A 179 -9.22 -5.23 -11.94
C GLU A 179 -8.05 -6.04 -11.37
N ARG A 180 -7.99 -6.15 -10.05
CA ARG A 180 -7.01 -6.99 -9.34
C ARG A 180 -7.55 -8.38 -9.06
N HIS A 181 -8.86 -8.53 -9.03
CA HIS A 181 -9.59 -9.77 -8.79
C HIS A 181 -10.78 -9.81 -9.75
N ASP A 182 -11.04 -10.97 -10.31
CA ASP A 182 -12.18 -11.18 -11.24
C ASP A 182 -13.38 -11.68 -10.44
N PHE A 183 -14.09 -10.75 -9.78
CA PHE A 183 -15.30 -11.07 -9.02
C PHE A 183 -16.51 -11.26 -9.93
N PRO A 184 -17.41 -12.22 -9.59
CA PRO A 184 -17.38 -13.14 -8.45
C PRO A 184 -16.36 -14.26 -8.61
N LEU A 185 -15.69 -14.64 -7.51
CA LEU A 185 -14.72 -15.73 -7.50
C LEU A 185 -15.41 -17.06 -7.45
N SER A 186 -14.97 -18.01 -8.28
CA SER A 186 -15.48 -19.38 -8.32
C SER A 186 -14.39 -20.40 -7.93
N VAL A 187 -14.82 -21.56 -7.46
CA VAL A 187 -13.87 -22.64 -7.17
C VAL A 187 -13.19 -23.10 -8.46
N GLY A 188 -11.87 -22.97 -8.50
CA GLY A 188 -11.06 -23.32 -9.66
C GLY A 188 -10.59 -22.14 -10.51
N ASP A 189 -10.99 -20.91 -10.17
CA ASP A 189 -10.45 -19.70 -10.79
C ASP A 189 -8.94 -19.60 -10.54
N THR A 190 -8.23 -19.09 -11.53
CA THR A 190 -6.78 -18.87 -11.47
C THR A 190 -6.48 -17.46 -11.92
N TRP A 191 -5.58 -16.78 -11.19
CA TRP A 191 -5.09 -15.45 -11.56
C TRP A 191 -3.69 -15.56 -12.15
N VAL A 192 -3.40 -14.72 -13.13
CA VAL A 192 -2.09 -14.62 -13.79
C VAL A 192 -1.43 -13.30 -13.42
#